data_a71b4f895a7d6286582f5e0ddb5db4c3
#
_entry.id   a71b4f895a7d6286582f5e0ddb5db4c3
#
_cell.length_a   1.000
_cell.length_b   1.000
_cell.length_c   1.000
_cell.angle_alpha   90.00
_cell.angle_beta   90.00
_cell.angle_gamma   90.00
#
_symmetry.space_group_name_H-M   'P 1'
#
loop_
_entity.id
_entity.type
_entity.pdbx_description
1 polymer ?
#
loop_
_entity_poly.entity_id
_entity_poly.type
_entity_poly.pdbx_seq_one_letter_code
_entity_poly.pdbx_strand_id
1 'polypeptide(L)'
;MKREEIQETALRATDRKQRSTLVLGTGVGKTLIGLKHIQENTTSLMKVLVVAPKKSIFTSWIDDAGKFELEHLIDRITFTTYLSLNKHNPNEYHAVYLDECHSLLDSHRGFLQLYKGKILGLTGTPPKRNWTEKGKMVNEFCPVVFTFRADDAIENGILNDYKIIVHELELSNDNNYQVKTKTKSFMSSELKNYNYWGTRIDTAGGNVHMLRVMRMKAMMEYPSKERYAQVLFNDIVKRNNKCILFANTQNQADKMSQYSYHSKNIDSEQNLKDFKEGKINHLSCVLQLNE
;
A
#
# COMPACT_ATOMS: atom_id res chain seq x y z
N MET A 1 -9.69 2.50 24.68
CA MET A 1 -8.31 2.01 24.98
C MET A 1 -7.30 3.01 24.47
N LYS A 2 -6.20 3.23 25.21
CA LYS A 2 -5.08 4.06 24.72
C LYS A 2 -4.24 3.25 23.71
N ARG A 3 -3.47 3.96 22.88
CA ARG A 3 -2.61 3.31 21.85
C ARG A 3 -1.62 2.33 22.47
N GLU A 4 -1.04 2.67 23.61
CA GLU A 4 -0.08 1.85 24.36
C GLU A 4 -0.71 0.54 24.84
N GLU A 5 -1.93 0.59 25.36
CA GLU A 5 -2.67 -0.59 25.83
C GLU A 5 -2.95 -1.58 24.69
N ILE A 6 -3.25 -1.06 23.49
CA ILE A 6 -3.46 -1.88 22.31
C ILE A 6 -2.15 -2.52 21.87
N GLN A 7 -1.05 -1.78 21.88
CA GLN A 7 0.28 -2.29 21.53
C GLN A 7 0.69 -3.41 22.50
N GLU A 8 0.49 -3.25 23.80
CA GLU A 8 0.77 -4.28 24.79
C GLU A 8 -0.14 -5.52 24.60
N THR A 9 -1.43 -5.31 24.35
CA THR A 9 -2.36 -6.41 24.10
C THR A 9 -1.98 -7.19 22.84
N ALA A 10 -1.56 -6.48 21.78
CA ALA A 10 -1.07 -7.10 20.55
C ALA A 10 0.21 -7.93 20.81
N LEU A 11 1.17 -7.40 21.57
CA LEU A 11 2.38 -8.13 21.95
C LEU A 11 2.05 -9.40 22.75
N ARG A 12 1.22 -9.29 23.78
CA ARG A 12 0.77 -10.46 24.60
C ARG A 12 0.08 -11.52 23.73
N ALA A 13 -0.64 -11.16 22.68
CA ALA A 13 -1.26 -12.11 21.76
C ALA A 13 -0.25 -12.98 21.00
N THR A 14 1.01 -12.57 20.94
CA THR A 14 2.11 -13.31 20.31
C THR A 14 2.86 -14.22 21.29
N ASP A 15 2.59 -14.10 22.58
CA ASP A 15 3.27 -14.87 23.62
C ASP A 15 3.19 -16.37 23.35
N ARG A 16 4.31 -17.07 23.52
CA ARG A 16 4.44 -18.53 23.29
C ARG A 16 4.09 -19.00 21.87
N LYS A 17 3.86 -18.07 20.92
CA LYS A 17 3.58 -18.42 19.52
C LYS A 17 4.85 -18.39 18.69
N GLN A 18 5.09 -19.47 17.97
CA GLN A 18 6.22 -19.56 17.03
C GLN A 18 5.94 -18.77 15.75
N ARG A 19 4.67 -18.73 15.35
CA ARG A 19 4.20 -18.09 14.11
C ARG A 19 2.92 -17.32 14.40
N SER A 20 2.92 -16.04 14.06
CA SER A 20 1.79 -15.16 14.37
C SER A 20 1.73 -13.98 13.41
N THR A 21 0.54 -13.41 13.23
CA THR A 21 0.32 -12.14 12.54
C THR A 21 -0.54 -11.21 13.40
N LEU A 22 -0.12 -9.97 13.46
CA LEU A 22 -0.88 -8.87 14.03
C LEU A 22 -1.51 -8.05 12.90
N VAL A 23 -2.83 -7.98 12.87
CA VAL A 23 -3.58 -7.10 11.97
C VAL A 23 -3.85 -5.80 12.71
N LEU A 24 -3.19 -4.75 12.28
CA LEU A 24 -3.22 -3.44 12.95
C LEU A 24 -3.48 -2.33 11.94
N GLY A 25 -4.51 -1.53 12.17
CA GLY A 25 -4.81 -0.36 11.34
C GLY A 25 -3.62 0.59 11.22
N THR A 26 -3.60 1.38 10.16
CA THR A 26 -2.57 2.41 9.96
C THR A 26 -2.57 3.37 11.15
N GLY A 27 -1.40 3.82 11.61
CA GLY A 27 -1.27 4.75 12.73
C GLY A 27 -1.28 4.12 14.14
N VAL A 28 -1.57 2.82 14.28
CA VAL A 28 -1.49 2.11 15.59
C VAL A 28 -0.03 1.90 16.03
N GLY A 29 0.94 1.97 15.10
CA GLY A 29 2.37 1.80 15.39
C GLY A 29 2.88 0.38 15.14
N LYS A 30 2.56 -0.20 13.98
CA LYS A 30 3.02 -1.56 13.57
C LYS A 30 4.52 -1.73 13.72
N THR A 31 5.31 -0.76 13.22
CA THR A 31 6.77 -0.79 13.26
C THR A 31 7.29 -0.80 14.69
N LEU A 32 6.74 0.06 15.55
CA LEU A 32 7.11 0.10 16.97
C LEU A 32 6.81 -1.24 17.67
N ILE A 33 5.65 -1.83 17.38
CA ILE A 33 5.30 -3.17 17.91
C ILE A 33 6.31 -4.21 17.44
N GLY A 34 6.71 -4.18 16.15
CA GLY A 34 7.75 -5.05 15.62
C GLY A 34 9.09 -4.88 16.34
N LEU A 35 9.53 -3.64 16.57
CA LEU A 35 10.76 -3.33 17.31
C LEU A 35 10.70 -3.80 18.77
N LYS A 36 9.60 -3.50 19.49
CA LYS A 36 9.40 -4.00 20.86
C LYS A 36 9.41 -5.55 20.91
N HIS A 37 8.77 -6.20 19.96
CA HIS A 37 8.78 -7.66 19.90
C HIS A 37 10.19 -8.20 19.63
N ILE A 38 11.03 -7.53 18.80
CA ILE A 38 12.44 -7.89 18.63
C ILE A 38 13.17 -7.77 19.97
N GLN A 39 12.99 -6.66 20.67
CA GLN A 39 13.63 -6.41 21.96
C GLN A 39 13.30 -7.49 22.99
N GLU A 40 12.03 -7.87 23.11
CA GLU A 40 11.54 -8.83 24.10
C GLU A 40 11.88 -10.29 23.76
N ASN A 41 12.00 -10.64 22.48
CA ASN A 41 12.09 -12.04 22.02
C ASN A 41 13.46 -12.43 21.46
N THR A 42 14.44 -11.50 21.42
CA THR A 42 15.77 -11.77 20.88
C THR A 42 16.86 -11.12 21.73
N THR A 43 18.01 -11.79 21.81
CA THR A 43 19.22 -11.26 22.48
C THR A 43 20.10 -10.48 21.50
N SER A 44 21.12 -9.77 22.01
CA SER A 44 22.07 -8.98 21.20
C SER A 44 22.87 -9.82 20.17
N LEU A 45 23.01 -11.12 20.43
CA LEU A 45 23.74 -12.03 19.54
C LEU A 45 22.87 -12.63 18.42
N MET A 46 21.55 -12.43 18.49
CA MET A 46 20.60 -13.00 17.54
C MET A 46 20.40 -12.10 16.33
N LYS A 47 20.61 -12.64 15.13
CA LYS A 47 20.30 -11.96 13.86
C LYS A 47 18.82 -12.03 13.56
N VAL A 48 18.28 -10.92 13.11
CA VAL A 48 16.87 -10.73 12.75
C VAL A 48 16.75 -10.38 11.27
N LEU A 49 15.75 -10.94 10.60
CA LEU A 49 15.42 -10.57 9.22
C LEU A 49 14.08 -9.81 9.20
N VAL A 50 14.11 -8.59 8.67
CA VAL A 50 12.90 -7.80 8.38
C VAL A 50 12.65 -7.79 6.88
N VAL A 51 11.49 -8.30 6.47
CA VAL A 51 11.07 -8.41 5.07
C VAL A 51 9.94 -7.45 4.80
N ALA A 52 10.07 -6.58 3.79
CA ALA A 52 9.03 -5.63 3.41
C ALA A 52 8.82 -5.60 1.88
N PRO A 53 7.68 -5.09 1.38
CA PRO A 53 7.43 -4.98 -0.07
C PRO A 53 8.43 -4.09 -0.79
N LYS A 54 8.87 -2.99 -0.15
CA LYS A 54 9.73 -1.96 -0.73
C LYS A 54 10.83 -1.51 0.23
N LYS A 55 11.95 -1.07 -0.32
CA LYS A 55 13.07 -0.54 0.46
C LYS A 55 12.75 0.74 1.24
N SER A 56 11.80 1.55 0.75
CA SER A 56 11.36 2.77 1.44
C SER A 56 10.78 2.50 2.84
N ILE A 57 10.25 1.30 3.08
CA ILE A 57 9.73 0.90 4.40
C ILE A 57 10.86 0.71 5.41
N PHE A 58 12.07 0.35 4.97
CA PHE A 58 13.22 0.18 5.88
C PHE A 58 13.56 1.48 6.61
N THR A 59 13.44 2.62 5.91
CA THR A 59 13.63 3.94 6.53
C THR A 59 12.66 4.17 7.69
N SER A 60 11.40 3.76 7.54
CA SER A 60 10.41 3.87 8.62
C SER A 60 10.80 3.04 9.86
N TRP A 61 11.40 1.86 9.68
CA TRP A 61 11.91 1.05 10.79
C TRP A 61 13.07 1.73 11.50
N ILE A 62 14.00 2.33 10.73
CA ILE A 62 15.17 3.05 11.28
C ILE A 62 14.72 4.32 12.00
N ASP A 63 13.82 5.11 11.40
CA ASP A 63 13.30 6.35 11.96
C ASP A 63 12.51 6.09 13.26
N ASP A 64 11.67 5.05 13.28
CA ASP A 64 10.92 4.67 14.47
C ASP A 64 11.87 4.14 15.57
N ALA A 65 12.93 3.39 15.19
CA ALA A 65 13.93 2.97 16.17
C ALA A 65 14.61 4.18 16.84
N GLY A 66 15.01 5.19 16.06
CA GLY A 66 15.56 6.44 16.60
C GLY A 66 14.58 7.21 17.47
N LYS A 67 13.33 7.31 17.04
CA LYS A 67 12.26 8.02 17.76
C LYS A 67 11.94 7.39 19.12
N PHE A 68 12.09 6.09 19.26
CA PHE A 68 11.72 5.34 20.46
C PHE A 68 12.93 4.78 21.24
N GLU A 69 14.15 5.28 20.98
CA GLU A 69 15.39 4.89 21.66
C GLU A 69 15.71 3.38 21.53
N LEU A 70 15.43 2.82 20.35
CA LEU A 70 15.63 1.40 20.01
C LEU A 70 16.69 1.19 18.92
N GLU A 71 17.55 2.19 18.66
CA GLU A 71 18.58 2.16 17.60
C GLU A 71 19.54 0.99 17.75
N HIS A 72 19.83 0.58 18.97
CA HIS A 72 20.68 -0.57 19.31
C HIS A 72 20.17 -1.90 18.70
N LEU A 73 18.92 -1.95 18.24
CA LEU A 73 18.38 -3.12 17.57
C LEU A 73 18.77 -3.17 16.09
N ILE A 74 19.03 -2.02 15.46
CA ILE A 74 19.20 -1.91 14.00
C ILE A 74 20.42 -2.66 13.52
N ASP A 75 21.52 -2.64 14.26
CA ASP A 75 22.79 -3.29 13.88
C ASP A 75 22.68 -4.81 13.67
N ARG A 76 21.66 -5.43 14.27
CA ARG A 76 21.39 -6.87 14.15
C ARG A 76 20.24 -7.22 13.23
N ILE A 77 19.61 -6.20 12.62
CA ILE A 77 18.52 -6.37 11.66
C ILE A 77 19.07 -6.36 10.24
N THR A 78 18.81 -7.44 9.51
CA THR A 78 19.00 -7.47 8.07
C THR A 78 17.69 -7.10 7.41
N PHE A 79 17.67 -6.03 6.60
CA PHE A 79 16.52 -5.63 5.82
C PHE A 79 16.54 -6.24 4.42
N THR A 80 15.43 -6.81 3.99
CA THR A 80 15.28 -7.36 2.64
C THR A 80 13.87 -7.15 2.10
N THR A 81 13.71 -7.27 0.79
CA THR A 81 12.40 -7.24 0.16
C THR A 81 11.89 -8.66 -0.10
N TYR A 82 10.55 -8.82 -0.23
CA TYR A 82 9.95 -10.10 -0.60
C TYR A 82 10.58 -10.68 -1.88
N LEU A 83 10.90 -9.86 -2.88
CA LEU A 83 11.57 -10.30 -4.12
C LEU A 83 12.96 -10.92 -3.90
N SER A 84 13.61 -10.56 -2.80
CA SER A 84 14.96 -11.04 -2.45
C SER A 84 14.96 -12.08 -1.33
N LEU A 85 13.83 -12.41 -0.75
CA LEU A 85 13.72 -13.31 0.41
C LEU A 85 14.42 -14.66 0.19
N ASN A 86 14.21 -15.28 -0.96
CA ASN A 86 14.80 -16.58 -1.30
C ASN A 86 16.34 -16.56 -1.52
N LYS A 87 16.97 -15.39 -1.52
CA LYS A 87 18.43 -15.25 -1.59
C LYS A 87 19.10 -15.42 -0.23
N HIS A 88 18.30 -15.35 0.84
CA HIS A 88 18.79 -15.48 2.21
C HIS A 88 18.79 -16.93 2.66
N ASN A 89 19.78 -17.30 3.47
CA ASN A 89 19.82 -18.60 4.12
C ASN A 89 18.91 -18.58 5.38
N PRO A 90 17.86 -19.40 5.44
CA PRO A 90 16.94 -19.42 6.58
C PRO A 90 17.62 -19.68 7.92
N ASN A 91 18.72 -20.44 7.93
CA ASN A 91 19.41 -20.85 9.16
C ASN A 91 20.24 -19.73 9.80
N GLU A 92 20.43 -18.60 9.12
CA GLU A 92 21.20 -17.47 9.65
C GLU A 92 20.40 -16.58 10.61
N TYR A 93 19.08 -16.69 10.62
CA TYR A 93 18.21 -15.80 11.35
C TYR A 93 17.46 -16.51 12.48
N HIS A 94 17.35 -15.82 13.62
CA HIS A 94 16.64 -16.32 14.80
C HIS A 94 15.17 -15.92 14.81
N ALA A 95 14.87 -14.76 14.22
CA ALA A 95 13.50 -14.26 14.04
C ALA A 95 13.33 -13.59 12.67
N VAL A 96 12.15 -13.76 12.09
CA VAL A 96 11.74 -13.14 10.81
C VAL A 96 10.49 -12.31 11.02
N TYR A 97 10.54 -11.07 10.60
CA TYR A 97 9.45 -10.10 10.65
C TYR A 97 8.98 -9.83 9.22
N LEU A 98 7.72 -10.11 8.95
CA LEU A 98 7.11 -9.97 7.63
C LEU A 98 6.22 -8.72 7.63
N ASP A 99 6.80 -7.56 7.31
CA ASP A 99 6.05 -6.32 7.23
C ASP A 99 5.20 -6.32 5.94
N GLU A 100 3.94 -5.89 6.08
CA GLU A 100 2.89 -6.05 5.08
C GLU A 100 2.80 -7.50 4.57
N CYS A 101 2.66 -8.46 5.51
CA CYS A 101 2.70 -9.90 5.23
C CYS A 101 1.63 -10.38 4.23
N HIS A 102 0.61 -9.58 3.92
CA HIS A 102 -0.32 -9.82 2.82
C HIS A 102 0.34 -9.80 1.43
N SER A 103 1.61 -9.41 1.35
CA SER A 103 2.43 -9.47 0.13
C SER A 103 3.06 -10.85 -0.11
N LEU A 104 2.87 -11.81 0.81
CA LEU A 104 3.32 -13.18 0.62
C LEU A 104 2.67 -13.84 -0.61
N LEU A 105 3.51 -14.52 -1.39
CA LEU A 105 3.14 -15.31 -2.56
C LEU A 105 3.75 -16.71 -2.45
N ASP A 106 3.26 -17.65 -3.21
CA ASP A 106 3.76 -19.02 -3.21
C ASP A 106 5.26 -19.14 -3.54
N SER A 107 5.78 -18.18 -4.32
CA SER A 107 7.21 -18.08 -4.61
C SER A 107 8.09 -17.93 -3.36
N HIS A 108 7.55 -17.48 -2.22
CA HIS A 108 8.29 -17.33 -0.95
C HIS A 108 8.27 -18.60 -0.08
N ARG A 109 7.52 -19.61 -0.51
CA ARG A 109 7.32 -20.88 0.23
C ARG A 109 8.63 -21.57 0.55
N GLY A 110 9.58 -21.58 -0.41
CA GLY A 110 10.86 -22.26 -0.25
C GLY A 110 11.62 -21.83 1.00
N PHE A 111 11.76 -20.50 1.20
CA PHE A 111 12.39 -19.95 2.40
C PHE A 111 11.59 -20.28 3.67
N LEU A 112 10.27 -20.04 3.65
CA LEU A 112 9.41 -20.14 4.83
C LEU A 112 9.23 -21.60 5.33
N GLN A 113 9.27 -22.58 4.45
CA GLN A 113 9.22 -24.02 4.83
C GLN A 113 10.50 -24.49 5.53
N LEU A 114 11.63 -24.00 5.07
CA LEU A 114 12.94 -24.33 5.64
C LEU A 114 13.18 -23.58 6.96
N TYR A 115 12.58 -22.41 7.13
CA TYR A 115 12.78 -21.58 8.32
C TYR A 115 12.07 -22.19 9.55
N LYS A 116 12.82 -22.38 10.63
CA LYS A 116 12.33 -23.02 11.87
C LYS A 116 12.18 -22.05 13.04
N GLY A 117 12.68 -20.82 12.90
CA GLY A 117 12.61 -19.79 13.93
C GLY A 117 11.24 -19.10 14.07
N LYS A 118 11.20 -18.05 14.86
CA LYS A 118 9.99 -17.27 15.13
C LYS A 118 9.63 -16.39 13.93
N ILE A 119 8.35 -16.37 13.53
CA ILE A 119 7.81 -15.50 12.49
C ILE A 119 6.74 -14.58 13.09
N LEU A 120 6.90 -13.26 12.89
CA LEU A 120 5.87 -12.28 13.17
C LEU A 120 5.48 -11.55 11.87
N GLY A 121 4.24 -11.73 11.43
CA GLY A 121 3.62 -10.94 10.37
C GLY A 121 2.98 -9.67 10.92
N LEU A 122 3.15 -8.56 10.22
CA LEU A 122 2.52 -7.27 10.50
C LEU A 122 1.74 -6.84 9.25
N THR A 123 0.50 -6.42 9.39
CA THR A 123 -0.28 -5.86 8.27
C THR A 123 -1.47 -5.05 8.74
N GLY A 124 -1.84 -4.03 7.95
CA GLY A 124 -3.12 -3.32 8.11
C GLY A 124 -4.26 -3.94 7.31
N THR A 125 -3.95 -4.73 6.28
CA THR A 125 -4.89 -5.26 5.29
C THR A 125 -4.69 -6.74 5.08
N PRO A 126 -5.19 -7.61 5.98
CA PRO A 126 -5.04 -9.05 5.83
C PRO A 126 -5.76 -9.54 4.57
N PRO A 127 -5.35 -10.67 3.98
CA PRO A 127 -6.06 -11.27 2.85
C PRO A 127 -7.53 -11.54 3.21
N LYS A 128 -8.46 -11.03 2.40
CA LYS A 128 -9.90 -11.14 2.66
C LYS A 128 -10.44 -12.60 2.58
N ARG A 129 -9.72 -13.47 1.88
CA ARG A 129 -10.18 -14.82 1.56
C ARG A 129 -9.05 -15.84 1.76
N ASN A 130 -9.28 -16.80 2.64
CA ASN A 130 -8.28 -17.81 3.02
C ASN A 130 -7.91 -18.77 1.88
N TRP A 131 -8.74 -18.92 0.87
CA TRP A 131 -8.48 -19.81 -0.30
C TRP A 131 -7.66 -19.15 -1.41
N THR A 132 -7.43 -17.84 -1.36
CA THR A 132 -6.51 -17.19 -2.29
C THR A 132 -5.07 -17.59 -1.98
N GLU A 133 -4.17 -17.45 -2.95
CA GLU A 133 -2.74 -17.70 -2.76
C GLU A 133 -2.21 -16.97 -1.51
N LYS A 134 -2.44 -15.67 -1.42
CA LYS A 134 -2.03 -14.84 -0.27
C LYS A 134 -2.65 -15.31 1.05
N GLY A 135 -3.93 -15.67 1.04
CA GLY A 135 -4.62 -16.18 2.22
C GLY A 135 -4.05 -17.49 2.71
N LYS A 136 -3.76 -18.42 1.81
CA LYS A 136 -3.11 -19.70 2.14
C LYS A 136 -1.72 -19.46 2.74
N MET A 137 -0.92 -18.60 2.14
CA MET A 137 0.43 -18.29 2.62
C MET A 137 0.43 -17.70 4.02
N VAL A 138 -0.43 -16.71 4.29
CA VAL A 138 -0.54 -16.10 5.63
C VAL A 138 -1.02 -17.13 6.65
N ASN A 139 -2.07 -17.90 6.35
CA ASN A 139 -2.61 -18.89 7.29
C ASN A 139 -1.61 -20.02 7.62
N GLU A 140 -0.79 -20.42 6.66
CA GLU A 140 0.18 -21.50 6.84
C GLU A 140 1.43 -21.02 7.59
N PHE A 141 1.97 -19.85 7.24
CA PHE A 141 3.29 -19.43 7.71
C PHE A 141 3.26 -18.38 8.84
N CYS A 142 2.20 -17.61 8.95
CA CYS A 142 2.03 -16.60 10.00
C CYS A 142 0.53 -16.34 10.27
N PRO A 143 -0.19 -17.29 10.91
CA PRO A 143 -1.63 -17.13 11.16
C PRO A 143 -1.95 -15.90 11.99
N VAL A 144 -3.11 -15.29 11.73
CA VAL A 144 -3.58 -14.10 12.47
C VAL A 144 -3.94 -14.49 13.90
N VAL A 145 -3.38 -13.79 14.87
CA VAL A 145 -3.60 -14.00 16.30
C VAL A 145 -4.25 -12.80 17.00
N PHE A 146 -4.15 -11.62 16.40
CA PHE A 146 -4.74 -10.38 16.92
C PHE A 146 -5.19 -9.49 15.78
N THR A 147 -6.32 -8.82 15.96
CA THR A 147 -6.88 -7.88 14.98
C THR A 147 -7.38 -6.63 15.69
N PHE A 148 -6.89 -5.48 15.23
CA PHE A 148 -7.37 -4.16 15.61
C PHE A 148 -7.40 -3.29 14.35
N ARG A 149 -8.59 -3.09 13.81
CA ARG A 149 -8.81 -2.45 12.51
C ARG A 149 -8.79 -0.93 12.61
N ALA A 150 -8.81 -0.26 11.46
CA ALA A 150 -8.88 1.19 11.39
C ALA A 150 -10.17 1.73 12.06
N ASP A 151 -11.30 1.04 11.88
CA ASP A 151 -12.57 1.42 12.50
C ASP A 151 -12.47 1.35 14.03
N ASP A 152 -11.88 0.27 14.58
CA ASP A 152 -11.61 0.15 16.01
C ASP A 152 -10.70 1.29 16.51
N ALA A 153 -9.73 1.72 15.70
CA ALA A 153 -8.82 2.81 16.03
C ALA A 153 -9.52 4.19 16.04
N ILE A 154 -10.50 4.39 15.16
CA ILE A 154 -11.34 5.59 15.14
C ILE A 154 -12.25 5.61 16.37
N GLU A 155 -12.96 4.52 16.65
CA GLU A 155 -13.83 4.39 17.80
C GLU A 155 -13.11 4.65 19.14
N ASN A 156 -11.82 4.32 19.21
CA ASN A 156 -10.98 4.57 20.39
C ASN A 156 -10.23 5.92 20.34
N GLY A 157 -10.49 6.77 19.34
CA GLY A 157 -9.89 8.11 19.22
C GLY A 157 -8.38 8.10 18.90
N ILE A 158 -7.85 7.00 18.37
CA ILE A 158 -6.45 6.86 17.95
C ILE A 158 -6.24 7.40 16.54
N LEU A 159 -7.22 7.21 15.67
CA LEU A 159 -7.28 7.76 14.33
C LEU A 159 -8.41 8.79 14.25
N ASN A 160 -8.20 9.77 13.37
CA ASN A 160 -9.25 10.71 13.01
C ASN A 160 -10.39 9.98 12.27
N ASP A 161 -11.60 10.48 12.47
CA ASP A 161 -12.74 10.08 11.66
C ASP A 161 -12.52 10.44 10.19
N TYR A 162 -13.17 9.71 9.29
CA TYR A 162 -13.07 9.94 7.85
C TYR A 162 -14.44 9.85 7.17
N LYS A 163 -14.57 10.53 6.05
CA LYS A 163 -15.74 10.47 5.18
C LYS A 163 -15.35 10.08 3.77
N ILE A 164 -15.99 9.05 3.23
CA ILE A 164 -15.84 8.67 1.83
C ILE A 164 -16.99 9.28 1.03
N ILE A 165 -16.66 10.09 0.02
CA ILE A 165 -17.63 10.67 -0.91
C ILE A 165 -17.39 10.03 -2.27
N VAL A 166 -18.41 9.34 -2.79
CA VAL A 166 -18.39 8.75 -4.13
C VAL A 166 -19.11 9.69 -5.07
N HIS A 167 -18.43 10.11 -6.14
CA HIS A 167 -19.00 10.92 -7.20
C HIS A 167 -19.30 10.04 -8.42
N GLU A 168 -20.56 9.92 -8.78
CA GLU A 168 -21.00 9.23 -9.99
C GLU A 168 -21.02 10.24 -11.15
N LEU A 169 -20.40 9.87 -12.26
CA LEU A 169 -20.31 10.70 -13.45
C LEU A 169 -20.93 9.98 -14.64
N GLU A 170 -21.74 10.70 -15.41
CA GLU A 170 -22.24 10.21 -16.68
C GLU A 170 -21.17 10.25 -17.77
N LEU A 171 -21.16 9.25 -18.64
CA LEU A 171 -20.26 9.21 -19.78
C LEU A 171 -20.73 10.20 -20.85
N SER A 172 -19.83 11.07 -21.30
CA SER A 172 -20.17 12.07 -22.33
C SER A 172 -20.50 11.41 -23.67
N ASN A 173 -21.52 11.95 -24.33
CA ASN A 173 -21.87 11.63 -25.73
C ASN A 173 -21.13 12.51 -26.74
N ASP A 174 -20.42 13.55 -26.29
CA ASP A 174 -19.66 14.44 -27.15
C ASP A 174 -18.40 13.74 -27.70
N ASN A 175 -17.98 14.11 -28.91
CA ASN A 175 -16.74 13.59 -29.50
C ASN A 175 -15.50 14.27 -28.87
N ASN A 176 -15.29 14.04 -27.57
CA ASN A 176 -14.26 14.67 -26.74
C ASN A 176 -13.10 13.74 -26.36
N TYR A 177 -13.19 12.45 -26.73
CA TYR A 177 -12.19 11.43 -26.38
C TYR A 177 -11.40 10.99 -27.60
N GLN A 178 -10.08 11.15 -27.59
CA GLN A 178 -9.18 10.71 -28.65
C GLN A 178 -8.83 9.22 -28.49
N VAL A 179 -9.32 8.39 -29.38
CA VAL A 179 -8.97 6.98 -29.48
C VAL A 179 -7.70 6.85 -30.32
N LYS A 180 -6.64 6.26 -29.73
CA LYS A 180 -5.39 5.94 -30.43
C LYS A 180 -5.28 4.44 -30.60
N THR A 181 -5.12 3.99 -31.84
CA THR A 181 -4.78 2.61 -32.19
C THR A 181 -3.36 2.56 -32.75
N LYS A 182 -2.85 1.38 -33.04
CA LYS A 182 -1.52 1.25 -33.66
C LYS A 182 -1.37 1.99 -34.99
N THR A 183 -2.47 2.14 -35.74
CA THR A 183 -2.46 2.65 -37.11
C THR A 183 -3.27 3.93 -37.30
N LYS A 184 -4.19 4.26 -36.40
CA LYS A 184 -5.14 5.36 -36.56
C LYS A 184 -5.38 6.08 -35.25
N SER A 185 -5.70 7.37 -35.38
CA SER A 185 -6.22 8.20 -34.29
C SER A 185 -7.48 8.89 -34.76
N PHE A 186 -8.55 8.83 -33.97
CA PHE A 186 -9.82 9.47 -34.28
C PHE A 186 -10.54 9.92 -33.02
N MET A 187 -11.47 10.84 -33.18
CA MET A 187 -12.30 11.33 -32.08
C MET A 187 -13.53 10.45 -31.90
N SER A 188 -13.90 10.19 -30.65
CA SER A 188 -15.08 9.43 -30.25
C SER A 188 -15.70 10.05 -29.02
N SER A 189 -16.90 9.61 -28.64
CA SER A 189 -17.43 9.91 -27.32
C SER A 189 -17.01 8.84 -26.29
N GLU A 190 -17.01 9.21 -25.04
CA GLU A 190 -16.73 8.30 -23.93
C GLU A 190 -17.71 7.12 -23.90
N LEU A 191 -19.01 7.40 -24.08
CA LEU A 191 -20.04 6.39 -24.11
C LEU A 191 -19.87 5.41 -25.27
N LYS A 192 -19.56 5.91 -26.49
CA LYS A 192 -19.29 5.04 -27.64
C LYS A 192 -18.07 4.15 -27.42
N ASN A 193 -17.00 4.71 -26.83
CA ASN A 193 -15.80 3.95 -26.51
C ASN A 193 -16.08 2.88 -25.43
N TYR A 194 -16.82 3.22 -24.39
CA TYR A 194 -17.21 2.28 -23.35
C TYR A 194 -18.03 1.11 -23.92
N ASN A 195 -19.06 1.41 -24.73
CA ASN A 195 -19.91 0.41 -25.36
C ASN A 195 -19.14 -0.47 -26.35
N TYR A 196 -18.19 0.10 -27.11
CA TYR A 196 -17.29 -0.68 -27.96
C TYR A 196 -16.54 -1.76 -27.17
N TRP A 197 -15.96 -1.40 -26.03
CA TRP A 197 -15.28 -2.38 -25.18
C TRP A 197 -16.27 -3.36 -24.55
N GLY A 198 -17.46 -2.91 -24.17
CA GLY A 198 -18.55 -3.77 -23.68
C GLY A 198 -18.89 -4.87 -24.69
N THR A 199 -19.25 -4.50 -25.91
CA THR A 199 -19.56 -5.44 -26.98
C THR A 199 -18.40 -6.43 -27.23
N ARG A 200 -17.16 -5.96 -27.23
CA ARG A 200 -16.00 -6.84 -27.41
C ARG A 200 -15.81 -7.83 -26.27
N ILE A 201 -16.11 -7.45 -25.05
CA ILE A 201 -16.07 -8.34 -23.87
C ILE A 201 -17.16 -9.40 -23.98
N ASP A 202 -18.38 -9.00 -24.36
CA ASP A 202 -19.55 -9.87 -24.43
C ASP A 202 -19.46 -10.88 -25.59
N THR A 203 -18.81 -10.50 -26.72
CA THR A 203 -18.64 -11.35 -27.88
C THR A 203 -17.32 -12.14 -27.91
N ALA A 204 -16.47 -11.98 -26.92
CA ALA A 204 -15.16 -12.65 -26.90
C ALA A 204 -15.29 -14.14 -26.54
N GLY A 205 -14.87 -15.01 -27.44
CA GLY A 205 -14.82 -16.47 -27.22
C GLY A 205 -13.64 -16.98 -26.39
N GLY A 206 -12.92 -16.09 -25.65
CA GLY A 206 -11.70 -16.47 -24.92
C GLY A 206 -11.36 -15.52 -23.78
N ASN A 207 -10.08 -15.18 -23.61
CA ASN A 207 -9.59 -14.42 -22.46
C ASN A 207 -10.12 -12.97 -22.41
N VAL A 208 -11.25 -12.76 -21.75
CA VAL A 208 -11.89 -11.44 -21.53
C VAL A 208 -11.13 -10.53 -20.57
N HIS A 209 -10.17 -11.07 -19.80
CA HIS A 209 -9.46 -10.28 -18.80
C HIS A 209 -8.72 -9.10 -19.43
N MET A 210 -7.99 -9.32 -20.51
CA MET A 210 -7.27 -8.25 -21.22
C MET A 210 -8.22 -7.17 -21.74
N LEU A 211 -9.39 -7.54 -22.27
CA LEU A 211 -10.38 -6.59 -22.76
C LEU A 211 -10.96 -5.73 -21.61
N ARG A 212 -11.20 -6.33 -20.45
CA ARG A 212 -11.62 -5.59 -19.24
C ARG A 212 -10.54 -4.61 -18.80
N VAL A 213 -9.26 -5.00 -18.81
CA VAL A 213 -8.13 -4.10 -18.49
C VAL A 213 -8.07 -2.94 -19.48
N MET A 214 -8.27 -3.20 -20.78
CA MET A 214 -8.29 -2.15 -21.81
C MET A 214 -9.44 -1.17 -21.60
N ARG A 215 -10.66 -1.65 -21.29
CA ARG A 215 -11.79 -0.80 -20.94
C ARG A 215 -11.51 0.05 -19.70
N MET A 216 -10.97 -0.57 -18.66
CA MET A 216 -10.59 0.14 -17.43
C MET A 216 -9.57 1.26 -17.71
N LYS A 217 -8.52 0.99 -18.49
CA LYS A 217 -7.52 1.99 -18.89
C LYS A 217 -8.15 3.15 -19.66
N ALA A 218 -9.04 2.86 -20.62
CA ALA A 218 -9.75 3.91 -21.35
C ALA A 218 -10.59 4.79 -20.42
N MET A 219 -11.36 4.19 -19.49
CA MET A 219 -12.15 4.91 -18.49
C MET A 219 -11.31 5.78 -17.54
N MET A 220 -10.05 5.40 -17.28
CA MET A 220 -9.14 6.21 -16.46
C MET A 220 -8.71 7.50 -17.15
N GLU A 221 -8.77 7.54 -18.49
CA GLU A 221 -8.33 8.66 -19.32
C GLU A 221 -9.50 9.50 -19.88
N TYR A 222 -10.74 9.24 -19.49
CA TYR A 222 -11.88 10.00 -20.00
C TYR A 222 -11.85 11.47 -19.56
N PRO A 223 -12.03 12.41 -20.51
CA PRO A 223 -11.94 13.84 -20.23
C PRO A 223 -12.96 14.38 -19.23
N SER A 224 -14.18 13.79 -19.17
CA SER A 224 -15.19 14.19 -18.19
C SER A 224 -14.71 13.95 -16.76
N LYS A 225 -14.09 12.81 -16.50
CA LYS A 225 -13.52 12.46 -15.20
C LYS A 225 -12.34 13.37 -14.82
N GLU A 226 -11.44 13.62 -15.77
CA GLU A 226 -10.28 14.52 -15.55
C GLU A 226 -10.76 15.93 -15.23
N ARG A 227 -11.71 16.46 -15.99
CA ARG A 227 -12.29 17.79 -15.79
C ARG A 227 -12.98 17.92 -14.44
N TYR A 228 -13.78 16.93 -14.07
CA TYR A 228 -14.48 16.93 -12.79
C TYR A 228 -13.50 16.87 -11.61
N ALA A 229 -12.49 16.00 -11.68
CA ALA A 229 -11.45 15.90 -10.68
C ALA A 229 -10.67 17.23 -10.52
N GLN A 230 -10.38 17.93 -11.63
CA GLN A 230 -9.73 19.24 -11.60
C GLN A 230 -10.58 20.29 -10.89
N VAL A 231 -11.90 20.30 -11.13
CA VAL A 231 -12.81 21.24 -10.44
C VAL A 231 -12.82 21.00 -8.94
N LEU A 232 -12.95 19.75 -8.51
CA LEU A 232 -12.90 19.39 -7.09
C LEU A 232 -11.56 19.74 -6.45
N PHE A 233 -10.47 19.40 -7.13
CA PHE A 233 -9.12 19.68 -6.64
C PHE A 233 -8.89 21.19 -6.46
N ASN A 234 -9.26 21.98 -7.46
CA ASN A 234 -9.14 23.44 -7.41
C ASN A 234 -9.99 24.06 -6.28
N ASP A 235 -11.19 23.53 -6.03
CA ASP A 235 -12.03 23.99 -4.93
C ASP A 235 -11.41 23.72 -3.56
N ILE A 236 -10.84 22.52 -3.36
CA ILE A 236 -10.15 22.14 -2.13
C ILE A 236 -8.91 23.03 -1.90
N VAL A 237 -8.11 23.24 -2.95
CA VAL A 237 -6.91 24.08 -2.90
C VAL A 237 -7.26 25.53 -2.59
N LYS A 238 -8.31 26.09 -3.21
CA LYS A 238 -8.79 27.46 -2.94
C LYS A 238 -9.21 27.66 -1.49
N ARG A 239 -9.73 26.64 -0.84
CA ARG A 239 -10.08 26.65 0.59
C ARG A 239 -8.86 26.50 1.50
N ASN A 240 -7.66 26.45 0.95
CA ASN A 240 -6.40 26.20 1.66
C ASN A 240 -6.37 24.89 2.45
N ASN A 241 -7.14 23.91 2.03
CA ASN A 241 -7.14 22.60 2.65
C ASN A 241 -5.98 21.73 2.11
N LYS A 242 -5.42 20.90 2.99
CA LYS A 242 -4.38 19.96 2.58
C LYS A 242 -4.99 18.86 1.71
N CYS A 243 -4.43 18.63 0.51
CA CYS A 243 -4.99 17.72 -0.48
C CYS A 243 -3.91 16.88 -1.17
N ILE A 244 -4.17 15.58 -1.31
CA ILE A 244 -3.41 14.70 -2.20
C ILE A 244 -4.35 14.17 -3.28
N LEU A 245 -3.94 14.35 -4.54
CA LEU A 245 -4.65 13.81 -5.70
C LEU A 245 -3.89 12.59 -6.24
N PHE A 246 -4.56 11.45 -6.34
CA PHE A 246 -4.01 10.26 -6.96
C PHE A 246 -4.41 10.17 -8.43
N ALA A 247 -3.45 10.35 -9.32
CA ALA A 247 -3.62 10.23 -10.76
C ALA A 247 -3.26 8.83 -11.27
N ASN A 248 -3.83 8.43 -12.41
CA ASN A 248 -3.53 7.13 -13.01
C ASN A 248 -2.23 7.15 -13.83
N THR A 249 -1.84 8.30 -14.35
CA THR A 249 -0.63 8.49 -15.17
C THR A 249 0.16 9.70 -14.72
N GLN A 250 1.47 9.69 -15.01
CA GLN A 250 2.37 10.81 -14.71
C GLN A 250 1.89 12.09 -15.38
N ASN A 251 1.47 12.00 -16.65
CA ASN A 251 0.95 13.14 -17.41
C ASN A 251 -0.32 13.74 -16.78
N GLN A 252 -1.22 12.91 -16.23
CA GLN A 252 -2.36 13.41 -15.47
C GLN A 252 -1.93 14.09 -14.16
N ALA A 253 -0.95 13.53 -13.45
CA ALA A 253 -0.44 14.14 -12.23
C ALA A 253 0.12 15.53 -12.50
N ASP A 254 0.96 15.68 -13.54
CA ASP A 254 1.56 16.96 -13.93
C ASP A 254 0.53 18.01 -14.39
N LYS A 255 -0.54 17.56 -15.05
CA LYS A 255 -1.64 18.47 -15.44
C LYS A 255 -2.47 18.96 -14.26
N MET A 256 -2.67 18.12 -13.23
CA MET A 256 -3.54 18.43 -12.10
C MET A 256 -2.90 19.42 -11.12
N SER A 257 -1.58 19.33 -10.91
CA SER A 257 -0.86 20.16 -9.95
C SER A 257 0.55 20.47 -10.45
N GLN A 258 1.02 21.69 -10.16
CA GLN A 258 2.43 22.05 -10.34
C GLN A 258 3.38 21.27 -9.42
N TYR A 259 2.85 20.72 -8.32
CA TYR A 259 3.59 19.88 -7.40
C TYR A 259 3.19 18.44 -7.62
N SER A 260 3.98 17.71 -8.42
CA SER A 260 3.72 16.29 -8.68
C SER A 260 4.78 15.39 -8.06
N TYR A 261 4.38 14.16 -7.70
CA TYR A 261 5.25 13.13 -7.16
C TYR A 261 5.15 11.87 -8.02
N HIS A 262 6.19 11.62 -8.80
CA HIS A 262 6.35 10.41 -9.62
C HIS A 262 7.79 10.27 -10.13
N SER A 263 8.17 9.08 -10.61
CA SER A 263 9.55 8.70 -10.93
C SER A 263 10.24 9.55 -12.02
N LYS A 264 9.51 10.31 -12.83
CA LYS A 264 10.09 11.19 -13.88
C LYS A 264 10.20 12.66 -13.47
N ASN A 265 9.56 13.07 -12.38
CA ASN A 265 9.69 14.43 -11.90
C ASN A 265 10.93 14.55 -11.02
N ILE A 266 11.85 15.43 -11.41
CA ILE A 266 13.13 15.65 -10.70
C ILE A 266 12.87 16.19 -9.28
N ASP A 267 11.83 17.00 -9.10
CA ASP A 267 11.50 17.65 -7.84
C ASP A 267 10.60 16.78 -6.92
N SER A 268 10.34 15.53 -7.30
CA SER A 268 9.40 14.65 -6.57
C SER A 268 9.67 14.58 -5.07
N GLU A 269 10.91 14.30 -4.67
CA GLU A 269 11.28 14.16 -3.26
C GLU A 269 11.16 15.50 -2.51
N GLN A 270 11.54 16.60 -3.17
CA GLN A 270 11.40 17.94 -2.59
C GLN A 270 9.93 18.33 -2.42
N ASN A 271 9.09 18.05 -3.43
CA ASN A 271 7.64 18.30 -3.35
C ASN A 271 6.99 17.50 -2.22
N LEU A 272 7.37 16.23 -2.06
CA LEU A 272 6.87 15.40 -0.96
C LEU A 272 7.30 15.93 0.41
N LYS A 273 8.56 16.36 0.53
CA LYS A 273 9.10 16.97 1.75
C LYS A 273 8.36 18.26 2.09
N ASP A 274 8.21 19.17 1.15
CA ASP A 274 7.53 20.46 1.35
C ASP A 274 6.04 20.25 1.70
N PHE A 275 5.40 19.22 1.12
CA PHE A 275 4.04 18.84 1.49
C PHE A 275 3.95 18.29 2.93
N LYS A 276 4.90 17.46 3.35
CA LYS A 276 4.96 16.94 4.73
C LYS A 276 5.18 18.08 5.73
N GLU A 277 6.09 18.99 5.43
CA GLU A 277 6.44 20.15 6.26
C GLU A 277 5.36 21.25 6.24
N GLY A 278 4.34 21.12 5.38
CA GLY A 278 3.25 22.12 5.28
C GLY A 278 3.62 23.40 4.53
N LYS A 279 4.75 23.41 3.80
CA LYS A 279 5.13 24.53 2.94
C LYS A 279 4.23 24.63 1.70
N ILE A 280 3.74 23.50 1.22
CA ILE A 280 2.70 23.40 0.20
C ILE A 280 1.54 22.59 0.77
N ASN A 281 0.32 22.91 0.33
CA ASN A 281 -0.90 22.28 0.85
C ASN A 281 -1.52 21.28 -0.13
N HIS A 282 -0.96 21.10 -1.32
CA HIS A 282 -1.48 20.15 -2.29
C HIS A 282 -0.36 19.44 -3.06
N LEU A 283 -0.62 18.18 -3.43
CA LEU A 283 0.29 17.32 -4.15
C LEU A 283 -0.51 16.41 -5.09
N SER A 284 -0.09 16.25 -6.33
CA SER A 284 -0.57 15.17 -7.20
C SER A 284 0.44 14.03 -7.25
N CYS A 285 -0.01 12.80 -7.26
CA CYS A 285 0.88 11.64 -7.31
C CYS A 285 0.31 10.53 -8.19
N VAL A 286 1.19 9.67 -8.67
CA VAL A 286 0.81 8.44 -9.38
C VAL A 286 0.99 7.29 -8.43
N LEU A 287 -0.10 6.57 -8.11
CA LEU A 287 -0.23 5.28 -7.38
C LEU A 287 0.94 4.80 -6.45
N GLN A 288 2.06 5.53 -6.40
CA GLN A 288 3.25 5.16 -5.64
C GLN A 288 3.17 5.51 -4.15
N LEU A 289 2.22 6.37 -3.77
CA LEU A 289 1.98 6.74 -2.36
C LEU A 289 0.93 5.87 -1.68
N ASN A 290 0.49 4.78 -2.31
CA ASN A 290 -0.51 3.86 -1.76
C ASN A 290 0.04 2.90 -0.68
N GLU A 291 1.27 3.14 -0.19
CA GLU A 291 1.92 2.31 0.83
C GLU A 291 2.54 3.16 1.92
#